data_3e3724363d789933b8707a9cedda6fbc
#
_entry.id   3e3724363d789933b8707a9cedda6fbc
#
_cell.length_a   1.000
_cell.length_b   1.000
_cell.length_c   1.000
_cell.angle_alpha   90.00
_cell.angle_beta   90.00
_cell.angle_gamma   90.00
#
_symmetry.space_group_name_H-M   'P 1'
#
loop_
_entity.id
_entity.type
_entity.pdbx_description
1 polymer ?
#
loop_
_entity_poly.entity_id
_entity_poly.type
_entity_poly.pdbx_seq_one_letter_code
_entity_poly.pdbx_strand_id
1 'polypeptide(L)'
;PLYSSAASDVYKRQGPLVIIDGIPGGDMRALNQEDIESVDVLKDASAGAIYGTRAAGGVILVTTKQARQGRVTARYTGEFSVEAIRKTPDLLSSSEYVEYGLGEDHGHATDWYKELTNELPFSQRHSVSISGGSNVAQVYTSFMAQNQKGIVIGDNRKDYSGRVNAKFNLFDGVVEIRTNAQFREAERDNRNSSGI
;
A
#
# COMPACT_ATOMS: atom_id res chain seq x y z
N PRO A 1 23.31 33.31 16.15
CA PRO A 1 23.28 31.84 15.94
C PRO A 1 21.86 31.42 15.53
N LEU A 2 21.48 31.70 14.26
CA LEU A 2 20.15 31.34 13.69
C LEU A 2 20.19 30.07 12.84
N TYR A 3 21.34 29.37 12.82
CA TYR A 3 21.54 28.20 11.94
C TYR A 3 21.28 26.82 12.58
N SER A 4 21.03 26.77 13.91
CA SER A 4 20.87 25.46 14.57
C SER A 4 19.42 24.95 14.56
N SER A 5 18.41 25.82 14.44
CA SER A 5 17.01 25.39 14.45
C SER A 5 16.55 24.79 13.11
N ALA A 6 17.01 25.35 11.99
CA ALA A 6 16.65 24.84 10.66
C ALA A 6 17.22 23.45 10.38
N ALA A 7 18.47 23.19 10.80
CA ALA A 7 19.08 21.87 10.66
C ALA A 7 18.38 20.81 11.53
N SER A 8 17.96 21.19 12.74
CA SER A 8 17.26 20.29 13.65
C SER A 8 15.82 19.96 13.18
N ASP A 9 15.16 20.89 12.48
CA ASP A 9 13.82 20.67 11.94
C ASP A 9 13.83 19.80 10.68
N VAL A 10 14.87 19.86 9.86
CA VAL A 10 15.08 18.95 8.73
C VAL A 10 15.30 17.52 9.19
N TYR A 11 16.07 17.33 10.28
CA TYR A 11 16.30 16.01 10.88
C TYR A 11 15.04 15.39 11.49
N LYS A 12 14.17 16.19 12.09
CA LYS A 12 12.91 15.71 12.70
C LYS A 12 11.84 15.29 11.69
N ARG A 13 12.00 15.65 10.41
CA ARG A 13 11.03 15.31 9.34
C ARG A 13 11.46 14.12 8.48
N GLN A 14 12.62 13.53 8.72
CA GLN A 14 13.01 12.32 8.01
C GLN A 14 12.26 11.12 8.58
N GLY A 15 11.38 10.53 7.78
CA GLY A 15 10.76 9.26 8.09
C GLY A 15 11.80 8.14 8.20
N PRO A 16 11.42 6.97 8.70
CA PRO A 16 12.33 5.83 8.80
C PRO A 16 12.87 5.43 7.42
N LEU A 17 14.13 4.99 7.39
CA LEU A 17 14.73 4.43 6.19
C LEU A 17 14.11 3.05 5.92
N VAL A 18 13.48 2.87 4.77
CA VAL A 18 12.94 1.56 4.35
C VAL A 18 14.00 0.82 3.54
N ILE A 19 14.23 -0.44 3.91
CA ILE A 19 15.15 -1.34 3.22
C ILE A 19 14.37 -2.59 2.84
N ILE A 20 14.31 -2.89 1.55
CA ILE A 20 13.60 -4.05 1.02
C ILE A 20 14.64 -5.01 0.44
N ASP A 21 14.71 -6.23 0.98
CA ASP A 21 15.66 -7.27 0.57
C ASP A 21 17.12 -6.75 0.53
N GLY A 22 17.49 -5.89 1.49
CA GLY A 22 18.82 -5.29 1.59
C GLY A 22 19.03 -4.03 0.75
N ILE A 23 18.07 -3.60 -0.07
CA ILE A 23 18.14 -2.41 -0.93
C ILE A 23 17.49 -1.22 -0.23
N PRO A 24 18.26 -0.15 0.10
CA PRO A 24 17.71 1.02 0.78
C PRO A 24 16.90 1.91 -0.17
N GLY A 25 15.86 2.56 0.36
CA GLY A 25 15.02 3.52 -0.37
C GLY A 25 13.84 2.89 -1.11
N GLY A 26 13.49 1.64 -0.79
CA GLY A 26 12.33 0.98 -1.38
C GLY A 26 11.00 1.62 -0.93
N ASP A 27 10.01 1.63 -1.81
CA ASP A 27 8.64 2.05 -1.48
C ASP A 27 7.82 0.85 -0.99
N MET A 28 7.48 0.84 0.31
CA MET A 28 6.60 -0.19 0.89
C MET A 28 5.22 -0.27 0.22
N ARG A 29 4.74 0.83 -0.33
CA ARG A 29 3.44 0.86 -1.03
C ARG A 29 3.47 0.07 -2.34
N ALA A 30 4.67 -0.13 -2.89
CA ALA A 30 4.85 -0.94 -4.10
C ALA A 30 4.80 -2.45 -3.82
N LEU A 31 4.90 -2.85 -2.55
CA LEU A 31 4.87 -4.25 -2.16
C LEU A 31 3.43 -4.75 -1.98
N ASN A 32 3.17 -5.93 -2.50
CA ASN A 32 1.99 -6.69 -2.10
C ASN A 32 2.25 -7.27 -0.69
N GLN A 33 1.28 -7.11 0.23
CA GLN A 33 1.38 -7.65 1.59
C GLN A 33 1.61 -9.15 1.61
N GLU A 34 1.03 -9.88 0.65
CA GLU A 34 1.20 -11.31 0.49
C GLU A 34 2.64 -11.74 0.15
N ASP A 35 3.45 -10.82 -0.37
CA ASP A 35 4.86 -11.08 -0.70
C ASP A 35 5.81 -10.82 0.46
N ILE A 36 5.34 -10.25 1.57
CA ILE A 36 6.15 -9.95 2.74
C ILE A 36 6.33 -11.23 3.57
N GLU A 37 7.57 -11.56 3.93
CA GLU A 37 7.91 -12.64 4.86
C GLU A 37 8.07 -12.09 6.28
N SER A 38 8.82 -10.98 6.46
CA SER A 38 8.99 -10.31 7.75
C SER A 38 9.17 -8.81 7.60
N VAL A 39 8.83 -8.09 8.66
CA VAL A 39 9.12 -6.66 8.83
C VAL A 39 9.75 -6.47 10.19
N ASP A 40 11.00 -5.99 10.20
CA ASP A 40 11.76 -5.70 11.40
C ASP A 40 11.98 -4.19 11.53
N VAL A 41 11.75 -3.63 12.70
CA VAL A 41 11.91 -2.20 12.96
C VAL A 41 13.07 -1.98 13.91
N LEU A 42 14.13 -1.34 13.40
CA LEU A 42 15.30 -0.97 14.15
C LEU A 42 15.20 0.51 14.57
N LYS A 43 15.08 0.75 15.87
CA LYS A 43 14.95 2.11 16.43
C LYS A 43 16.20 2.57 17.20
N ASP A 44 17.17 1.68 17.39
CA ASP A 44 18.31 1.90 18.25
C ASP A 44 19.53 2.47 17.52
N ALA A 45 20.53 2.89 18.28
CA ALA A 45 21.83 3.38 17.78
C ALA A 45 22.53 2.37 16.85
N SER A 46 22.21 1.07 16.95
CA SER A 46 22.69 0.02 16.05
C SER A 46 22.32 0.24 14.60
N ALA A 47 21.13 0.80 14.34
CA ALA A 47 20.69 1.15 12.99
C ALA A 47 21.58 2.23 12.38
N GLY A 48 21.99 3.22 13.18
CA GLY A 48 22.90 4.29 12.77
C GLY A 48 24.31 3.78 12.43
N ALA A 49 24.77 2.76 13.13
CA ALA A 49 26.10 2.17 12.90
C ALA A 49 26.17 1.43 11.53
N ILE A 50 25.08 0.84 11.09
CA ILE A 50 25.03 0.07 9.83
C ILE A 50 24.67 0.96 8.63
N TYR A 51 23.69 1.87 8.81
CA TYR A 51 23.08 2.63 7.70
C TYR A 51 23.39 4.13 7.72
N GLY A 52 24.21 4.56 8.70
CA GLY A 52 24.70 5.94 8.83
C GLY A 52 23.59 6.94 9.18
N THR A 53 23.80 8.20 8.80
CA THR A 53 22.92 9.33 9.14
C THR A 53 21.51 9.21 8.57
N ARG A 54 21.32 8.43 7.50
CA ARG A 54 19.98 8.17 6.92
C ARG A 54 19.08 7.35 7.86
N ALA A 55 19.64 6.65 8.82
CA ALA A 55 18.92 5.85 9.81
C ALA A 55 18.49 6.65 11.05
N ALA A 56 18.70 7.96 11.08
CA ALA A 56 18.37 8.80 12.26
C ALA A 56 16.88 8.74 12.66
N GLY A 57 15.97 8.47 11.72
CA GLY A 57 14.55 8.23 11.96
C GLY A 57 14.17 6.76 12.26
N GLY A 58 15.16 5.87 12.41
CA GLY A 58 14.98 4.43 12.47
C GLY A 58 15.08 3.75 11.10
N VAL A 59 15.09 2.43 11.10
CA VAL A 59 15.14 1.61 9.88
C VAL A 59 14.02 0.58 9.91
N ILE A 60 13.33 0.43 8.81
CA ILE A 60 12.34 -0.63 8.58
C ILE A 60 12.96 -1.60 7.57
N LEU A 61 13.26 -2.80 8.04
CA LEU A 61 13.75 -3.89 7.19
C LEU A 61 12.56 -4.73 6.74
N VAL A 62 12.36 -4.82 5.45
CA VAL A 62 11.33 -5.67 4.85
C VAL A 62 12.02 -6.80 4.12
N THR A 63 11.73 -8.02 4.54
CA THR A 63 12.17 -9.23 3.84
C THR A 63 10.98 -9.77 3.04
N THR A 64 11.19 -9.95 1.74
CA THR A 64 10.15 -10.54 0.88
C THR A 64 10.33 -12.05 0.78
N LYS A 65 9.23 -12.74 0.44
CA LYS A 65 9.23 -14.18 0.22
C LYS A 65 10.20 -14.56 -0.88
N GLN A 66 11.09 -15.45 -0.56
CA GLN A 66 12.07 -15.99 -1.48
C GLN A 66 11.66 -17.40 -1.91
N ALA A 67 12.10 -17.79 -3.10
CA ALA A 67 11.96 -19.16 -3.53
C ALA A 67 12.77 -20.09 -2.62
N ARG A 68 12.20 -21.25 -2.32
CA ARG A 68 12.86 -22.29 -1.55
C ARG A 68 13.02 -23.54 -2.41
N GLN A 69 14.08 -24.30 -2.15
CA GLN A 69 14.21 -25.62 -2.73
C GLN A 69 13.05 -26.50 -2.33
N GLY A 70 12.45 -27.19 -3.28
CA GLY A 70 11.35 -28.10 -3.03
C GLY A 70 10.36 -28.17 -4.19
N ARG A 71 9.24 -28.83 -3.94
CA ARG A 71 8.15 -28.96 -4.91
C ARG A 71 7.58 -27.59 -5.24
N VAL A 72 7.15 -27.44 -6.48
CA VAL A 72 6.41 -26.26 -6.90
C VAL A 72 5.09 -26.19 -6.12
N THR A 73 4.86 -25.06 -5.49
CA THR A 73 3.63 -24.74 -4.75
C THR A 73 2.98 -23.52 -5.36
N ALA A 74 1.69 -23.58 -5.55
CA ALA A 74 0.88 -22.43 -5.95
C ALA A 74 -0.06 -22.06 -4.82
N ARG A 75 -0.20 -20.77 -4.55
CA ARG A 75 -1.14 -20.21 -3.57
C ARG A 75 -2.00 -19.16 -4.24
N TYR A 76 -3.28 -19.23 -3.99
CA TYR A 76 -4.24 -18.20 -4.35
C TYR A 76 -4.91 -17.66 -3.09
N THR A 77 -5.02 -16.35 -3.01
CA THR A 77 -5.75 -15.64 -1.95
C THR A 77 -6.74 -14.70 -2.62
N GLY A 78 -8.01 -14.84 -2.28
CA GLY A 78 -9.08 -13.93 -2.70
C GLY A 78 -9.67 -13.23 -1.47
N GLU A 79 -9.75 -11.91 -1.52
CA GLU A 79 -10.38 -11.08 -0.50
C GLU A 79 -11.54 -10.32 -1.13
N PHE A 80 -12.68 -10.35 -0.46
CA PHE A 80 -13.87 -9.63 -0.87
C PHE A 80 -14.36 -8.80 0.31
N SER A 81 -14.61 -7.52 0.09
CA SER A 81 -15.08 -6.62 1.13
C SER A 81 -16.24 -5.77 0.63
N VAL A 82 -17.16 -5.51 1.54
CA VAL A 82 -18.28 -4.60 1.36
C VAL A 82 -18.18 -3.57 2.48
N GLU A 83 -18.22 -2.31 2.13
CA GLU A 83 -18.26 -1.24 3.12
C GLU A 83 -19.70 -0.77 3.28
N ALA A 84 -20.08 -0.43 4.50
CA ALA A 84 -21.39 0.12 4.80
C ALA A 84 -21.25 1.32 5.73
N ILE A 85 -22.05 2.34 5.50
CA ILE A 85 -22.09 3.51 6.35
C ILE A 85 -22.86 3.15 7.62
N ARG A 86 -22.19 3.20 8.76
CA ARG A 86 -22.80 2.85 10.04
C ARG A 86 -23.68 3.96 10.60
N LYS A 87 -23.29 5.21 10.39
CA LYS A 87 -24.01 6.39 10.87
C LYS A 87 -23.79 7.54 9.93
N THR A 88 -24.86 8.17 9.51
CA THR A 88 -24.86 9.44 8.81
C THR A 88 -24.84 10.59 9.81
N PRO A 89 -24.21 11.73 9.52
CA PRO A 89 -24.39 12.92 10.31
C PRO A 89 -25.87 13.34 10.27
N ASP A 90 -26.38 13.85 11.40
CA ASP A 90 -27.71 14.44 11.46
C ASP A 90 -27.63 15.82 10.78
N LEU A 91 -28.08 15.88 9.54
CA LEU A 91 -28.14 17.11 8.75
C LEU A 91 -29.59 17.61 8.75
N LEU A 92 -29.74 18.95 8.74
CA LEU A 92 -31.05 19.56 8.59
C LEU A 92 -31.67 19.14 7.23
N SER A 93 -32.89 18.74 7.25
CA SER A 93 -33.70 18.60 6.04
C SER A 93 -33.96 19.96 5.39
N SER A 94 -34.34 19.97 4.13
CA SER A 94 -34.69 21.22 3.42
C SER A 94 -35.80 21.99 4.14
N SER A 95 -36.78 21.29 4.70
CA SER A 95 -37.89 21.87 5.47
C SER A 95 -37.42 22.51 6.78
N GLU A 96 -36.56 21.81 7.54
CA GLU A 96 -35.98 22.34 8.77
C GLU A 96 -35.08 23.55 8.49
N TYR A 97 -34.31 23.51 7.37
CA TYR A 97 -33.45 24.60 6.96
C TYR A 97 -34.24 25.92 6.72
N VAL A 98 -35.38 25.81 6.06
CA VAL A 98 -36.31 26.90 5.82
C VAL A 98 -36.99 27.35 7.11
N GLU A 99 -37.45 26.40 7.96
CA GLU A 99 -38.10 26.68 9.24
C GLU A 99 -37.17 27.45 10.20
N TYR A 100 -35.86 27.14 10.20
CA TYR A 100 -34.87 27.88 10.96
C TYR A 100 -34.46 29.22 10.32
N GLY A 101 -35.06 29.60 9.20
CA GLY A 101 -34.77 30.86 8.50
C GLY A 101 -33.36 30.95 7.90
N LEU A 102 -32.74 29.80 7.60
CA LEU A 102 -31.39 29.71 7.06
C LEU A 102 -31.34 29.84 5.53
N GLY A 103 -32.49 29.80 4.85
CA GLY A 103 -32.61 30.00 3.42
C GLY A 103 -34.06 29.98 2.94
N GLU A 104 -34.24 30.10 1.62
CA GLU A 104 -35.55 30.11 0.97
C GLU A 104 -35.90 28.73 0.44
N ASP A 105 -37.18 28.40 0.38
CA ASP A 105 -37.67 27.17 -0.24
C ASP A 105 -37.63 27.31 -1.76
N HIS A 106 -36.76 26.51 -2.39
CA HIS A 106 -36.67 26.43 -3.85
C HIS A 106 -37.45 25.25 -4.42
N GLY A 107 -38.28 24.58 -3.62
CA GLY A 107 -39.15 23.45 -4.05
C GLY A 107 -38.37 22.15 -4.30
N HIS A 108 -37.13 22.02 -3.85
CA HIS A 108 -36.28 20.85 -4.04
C HIS A 108 -35.73 20.35 -2.70
N ALA A 109 -35.86 19.04 -2.45
CA ALA A 109 -35.32 18.36 -1.30
C ALA A 109 -34.39 17.23 -1.77
N THR A 110 -33.14 17.57 -2.07
CA THR A 110 -32.15 16.59 -2.52
C THR A 110 -31.35 16.08 -1.34
N ASP A 111 -31.37 14.78 -1.11
CA ASP A 111 -30.47 14.12 -0.17
C ASP A 111 -29.07 13.96 -0.82
N TRP A 112 -28.24 14.98 -0.65
CA TRP A 112 -26.90 15.00 -1.22
C TRP A 112 -26.02 13.88 -0.68
N TYR A 113 -26.28 13.40 0.52
CA TYR A 113 -25.52 12.31 1.08
C TYR A 113 -25.77 11.02 0.28
N LYS A 114 -27.03 10.74 -0.02
CA LYS A 114 -27.41 9.58 -0.84
C LYS A 114 -26.94 9.71 -2.29
N GLU A 115 -26.99 10.91 -2.85
CA GLU A 115 -26.54 11.17 -4.21
C GLU A 115 -25.00 11.05 -4.38
N LEU A 116 -24.24 11.29 -3.31
CA LEU A 116 -22.77 11.29 -3.34
C LEU A 116 -22.13 10.01 -2.82
N THR A 117 -22.91 9.09 -2.28
CA THR A 117 -22.38 7.86 -1.69
C THR A 117 -22.90 6.60 -2.35
N ASN A 118 -22.06 5.59 -2.41
CA ASN A 118 -22.43 4.23 -2.77
C ASN A 118 -23.08 3.56 -1.55
N GLU A 119 -24.20 2.91 -1.69
CA GLU A 119 -24.87 2.20 -0.59
C GLU A 119 -24.03 1.02 -0.07
N LEU A 120 -23.50 0.22 -0.98
CA LEU A 120 -22.72 -0.99 -0.69
C LEU A 120 -21.56 -1.11 -1.67
N PRO A 121 -20.49 -0.31 -1.50
CA PRO A 121 -19.32 -0.42 -2.37
C PRO A 121 -18.65 -1.77 -2.17
N PHE A 122 -18.48 -2.50 -3.25
CA PHE A 122 -17.86 -3.82 -3.27
C PHE A 122 -16.42 -3.72 -3.77
N SER A 123 -15.50 -4.24 -2.97
CA SER A 123 -14.08 -4.31 -3.30
C SER A 123 -13.60 -5.74 -3.37
N GLN A 124 -12.67 -6.01 -4.27
CA GLN A 124 -12.09 -7.34 -4.44
C GLN A 124 -10.58 -7.24 -4.65
N ARG A 125 -9.87 -8.24 -4.12
CA ARG A 125 -8.43 -8.41 -4.28
C ARG A 125 -8.12 -9.87 -4.54
N HIS A 126 -7.32 -10.12 -5.55
CA HIS A 126 -6.88 -11.44 -5.94
C HIS A 126 -5.37 -11.48 -5.97
N SER A 127 -4.78 -12.45 -5.32
CA SER A 127 -3.33 -12.65 -5.28
C SER A 127 -3.01 -14.11 -5.62
N VAL A 128 -2.07 -14.29 -6.54
CA VAL A 128 -1.56 -15.60 -6.92
C VAL A 128 -0.05 -15.61 -6.71
N SER A 129 0.49 -16.64 -6.11
CA SER A 129 1.94 -16.83 -6.03
C SER A 129 2.32 -18.27 -6.34
N ILE A 130 3.47 -18.41 -6.97
CA ILE A 130 4.08 -19.70 -7.31
C ILE A 130 5.51 -19.69 -6.78
N SER A 131 5.89 -20.74 -6.07
CA SER A 131 7.23 -20.89 -5.50
C SER A 131 7.70 -22.31 -5.65
N GLY A 132 8.96 -22.49 -5.99
CA GLY A 132 9.58 -23.81 -6.06
C GLY A 132 10.95 -23.75 -6.73
N GLY A 133 11.58 -24.90 -6.81
CA GLY A 133 12.87 -25.01 -7.49
C GLY A 133 13.74 -26.14 -6.98
N SER A 134 14.88 -26.26 -7.61
CA SER A 134 15.94 -27.21 -7.28
C SER A 134 17.06 -26.54 -6.49
N ASN A 135 18.13 -27.27 -6.22
CA ASN A 135 19.39 -26.70 -5.70
C ASN A 135 20.07 -25.76 -6.71
N VAL A 136 19.80 -25.92 -8.01
CA VAL A 136 20.39 -25.11 -9.08
C VAL A 136 19.57 -23.84 -9.36
N ALA A 137 18.25 -23.95 -9.40
CA ALA A 137 17.38 -22.82 -9.72
C ALA A 137 16.15 -22.82 -8.81
N GLN A 138 15.87 -21.67 -8.22
CA GLN A 138 14.72 -21.44 -7.35
C GLN A 138 14.01 -20.17 -7.82
N VAL A 139 12.69 -20.21 -7.93
CA VAL A 139 11.89 -19.09 -8.40
C VAL A 139 10.67 -18.89 -7.50
N TYR A 140 10.45 -17.66 -7.10
CA TYR A 140 9.21 -17.17 -6.51
C TYR A 140 8.63 -16.13 -7.46
N THR A 141 7.37 -16.27 -7.82
CA THR A 141 6.65 -15.25 -8.58
C THR A 141 5.29 -15.02 -7.96
N SER A 142 4.84 -13.77 -8.00
CA SER A 142 3.51 -13.37 -7.52
C SER A 142 2.89 -12.36 -8.46
N PHE A 143 1.56 -12.35 -8.47
CA PHE A 143 0.74 -11.36 -9.15
C PHE A 143 -0.45 -11.02 -8.28
N MET A 144 -0.78 -9.73 -8.19
CA MET A 144 -1.93 -9.22 -7.45
C MET A 144 -2.73 -8.26 -8.34
N ALA A 145 -4.04 -8.41 -8.29
CA ALA A 145 -5.00 -7.49 -8.87
C ALA A 145 -6.00 -7.07 -7.79
N GLN A 146 -6.22 -5.78 -7.63
CA GLN A 146 -7.16 -5.21 -6.68
C GLN A 146 -8.05 -4.19 -7.39
N ASN A 147 -9.34 -4.26 -7.09
CA ASN A 147 -10.32 -3.25 -7.46
C ASN A 147 -11.06 -2.84 -6.19
N GLN A 148 -10.81 -1.62 -5.73
CA GLN A 148 -11.39 -1.04 -4.54
C GLN A 148 -12.36 0.06 -4.94
N LYS A 149 -13.60 -0.01 -4.43
CA LYS A 149 -14.59 1.03 -4.53
C LYS A 149 -14.79 1.68 -3.18
N GLY A 150 -14.67 3.01 -3.13
CA GLY A 150 -14.91 3.78 -1.93
C GLY A 150 -16.40 4.05 -1.68
N ILE A 151 -16.69 4.55 -0.48
CA ILE A 151 -18.04 4.99 -0.09
C ILE A 151 -18.49 6.19 -0.94
N VAL A 152 -17.58 7.10 -1.24
CA VAL A 152 -17.88 8.26 -2.10
C VAL A 152 -17.89 7.83 -3.56
N ILE A 153 -18.92 8.23 -4.30
CA ILE A 153 -19.03 7.95 -5.73
C ILE A 153 -17.86 8.59 -6.48
N GLY A 154 -17.13 7.79 -7.25
CA GLY A 154 -15.95 8.22 -8.01
C GLY A 154 -14.62 8.04 -7.25
N ASP A 155 -14.61 7.59 -6.00
CA ASP A 155 -13.39 7.14 -5.34
C ASP A 155 -13.16 5.65 -5.63
N ASN A 156 -12.50 5.39 -6.77
CA ASN A 156 -12.17 4.05 -7.21
C ASN A 156 -10.65 3.91 -7.33
N ARG A 157 -10.16 2.74 -6.97
CA ARG A 157 -8.75 2.42 -7.09
C ARG A 157 -8.55 1.03 -7.68
N LYS A 158 -7.72 0.96 -8.71
CA LYS A 158 -7.26 -0.30 -9.28
C LYS A 158 -5.75 -0.40 -9.08
N ASP A 159 -5.30 -1.49 -8.53
CA ASP A 159 -3.88 -1.79 -8.35
C ASP A 159 -3.55 -3.12 -9.00
N TYR A 160 -2.48 -3.14 -9.78
CA TYR A 160 -1.87 -4.35 -10.32
C TYR A 160 -0.41 -4.37 -9.90
N SER A 161 0.05 -5.48 -9.37
CA SER A 161 1.46 -5.64 -9.04
C SER A 161 1.94 -7.05 -9.34
N GLY A 162 3.20 -7.16 -9.67
CA GLY A 162 3.84 -8.46 -9.86
C GLY A 162 5.29 -8.42 -9.42
N ARG A 163 5.76 -9.58 -8.99
CA ARG A 163 7.12 -9.77 -8.50
C ARG A 163 7.68 -11.09 -8.99
N VAL A 164 8.96 -11.09 -9.28
CA VAL A 164 9.75 -12.29 -9.57
C VAL A 164 11.04 -12.20 -8.77
N ASN A 165 11.28 -13.21 -7.93
CA ASN A 165 12.53 -13.41 -7.24
C ASN A 165 13.11 -14.73 -7.73
N ALA A 166 14.31 -14.70 -8.31
CA ALA A 166 14.99 -15.90 -8.79
C ALA A 166 16.40 -15.98 -8.18
N LYS A 167 16.77 -17.22 -7.86
CA LYS A 167 18.10 -17.56 -7.36
C LYS A 167 18.66 -18.69 -8.18
N PHE A 168 19.87 -18.52 -8.69
CA PHE A 168 20.60 -19.53 -9.46
C PHE A 168 21.92 -19.82 -8.77
N ASN A 169 22.19 -21.10 -8.52
CA ASN A 169 23.46 -21.60 -8.03
C ASN A 169 24.16 -22.35 -9.16
N LEU A 170 25.22 -21.79 -9.67
CA LEU A 170 25.98 -22.32 -10.80
C LEU A 170 27.32 -22.87 -10.33
N PHE A 171 27.89 -23.81 -11.08
CA PHE A 171 29.20 -24.41 -10.80
C PHE A 171 29.29 -24.95 -9.35
N ASP A 172 28.33 -25.83 -8.98
CA ASP A 172 28.24 -26.45 -7.65
C ASP A 172 28.24 -25.42 -6.48
N GLY A 173 27.62 -24.26 -6.72
CA GLY A 173 27.49 -23.21 -5.70
C GLY A 173 28.64 -22.19 -5.66
N VAL A 174 29.60 -22.28 -6.57
CA VAL A 174 30.69 -21.29 -6.68
C VAL A 174 30.16 -19.93 -7.10
N VAL A 175 29.11 -19.90 -7.94
CA VAL A 175 28.48 -18.65 -8.39
C VAL A 175 27.00 -18.66 -8.00
N GLU A 176 26.61 -17.68 -7.20
CA GLU A 176 25.21 -17.44 -6.84
C GLU A 176 24.74 -16.15 -7.50
N ILE A 177 23.67 -16.25 -8.30
CA ILE A 177 23.01 -15.11 -8.94
C ILE A 177 21.62 -14.96 -8.30
N ARG A 178 21.34 -13.77 -7.78
CA ARG A 178 20.00 -13.39 -7.30
C ARG A 178 19.44 -12.28 -8.17
N THR A 179 18.21 -12.45 -8.60
CA THR A 179 17.49 -11.44 -9.39
C THR A 179 16.15 -11.16 -8.73
N ASN A 180 15.87 -9.88 -8.52
CA ASN A 180 14.58 -9.39 -8.03
C ASN A 180 14.04 -8.40 -9.05
N ALA A 181 12.84 -8.65 -9.54
CA ALA A 181 12.12 -7.74 -10.40
C ALA A 181 10.72 -7.53 -9.85
N GLN A 182 10.24 -6.29 -9.90
CA GLN A 182 8.88 -5.95 -9.50
C GLN A 182 8.32 -4.88 -10.41
N PHE A 183 7.01 -4.93 -10.62
CA PHE A 183 6.26 -3.85 -11.23
C PHE A 183 5.02 -3.55 -10.40
N ARG A 184 4.53 -2.34 -10.52
CA ARG A 184 3.23 -1.93 -9.99
C ARG A 184 2.64 -0.87 -10.90
N GLU A 185 1.35 -1.01 -11.15
CA GLU A 185 0.51 -0.01 -11.79
C GLU A 185 -0.66 0.28 -10.85
N ALA A 186 -0.90 1.55 -10.58
CA ALA A 186 -1.97 1.99 -9.72
C ALA A 186 -2.73 3.11 -10.41
N GLU A 187 -3.98 2.85 -10.72
CA GLU A 187 -4.94 3.82 -11.23
C GLU A 187 -5.86 4.25 -10.09
N ARG A 188 -5.96 5.54 -9.85
CA ARG A 188 -6.87 6.10 -8.88
C ARG A 188 -7.73 7.15 -9.55
N ASP A 189 -9.01 6.88 -9.60
CA ASP A 189 -10.01 7.85 -10.01
C ASP A 189 -10.42 8.64 -8.77
N ASN A 190 -9.80 9.81 -8.60
CA ASN A 190 -10.20 10.78 -7.60
C ASN A 190 -10.97 11.86 -8.35
N ARG A 191 -12.26 11.95 -8.17
CA ARG A 191 -12.98 13.18 -8.49
C ARG A 191 -12.49 14.25 -7.52
N ASN A 192 -11.37 14.85 -7.88
CA ASN A 192 -10.85 15.98 -7.11
C ASN A 192 -11.86 17.10 -7.11
N SER A 193 -12.16 17.56 -5.92
CA SER A 193 -12.77 18.84 -5.58
C SER A 193 -12.03 20.10 -6.11
N SER A 194 -11.23 19.98 -7.15
CA SER A 194 -10.55 21.12 -7.79
C SER A 194 -11.34 21.68 -8.97
N GLY A 195 -12.69 21.68 -8.85
CA GLY A 195 -13.60 22.18 -9.86
C GLY A 195 -14.84 22.82 -9.24
N ILE A 196 -14.67 23.64 -8.21
CA ILE A 196 -15.63 24.66 -7.79
C ILE A 196 -14.85 25.97 -7.61
#